data_5bca552103d01102bbd005403662258d
#
_entry.id   5bca552103d01102bbd005403662258d
#
_cell.length_a   1.000
_cell.length_b   1.000
_cell.length_c   1.000
_cell.angle_alpha   90.00
_cell.angle_beta   90.00
_cell.angle_gamma   90.00
#
_symmetry.space_group_name_H-M   'P 1'
#
loop_
_entity.id
_entity.type
_entity.pdbx_description
1 polymer ?
#
loop_
_entity_poly.entity_id
_entity_poly.type
_entity_poly.pdbx_seq_one_letter_code
_entity_poly.pdbx_strand_id
1 'polypeptide(L)'
;MKSQRVNIIKKNSYSTTRNRFKISKTPGNKLKILYLKKKISPLACKNENIKLNGIKVSGVRKFSHFCRRKKTVSRAYGGNLSGRAVKEKIIKAFLIEEQKLIKKLLKKND
;
A
#
# COMPACT_ATOMS: atom_id res chain seq x y z
N MET A 1 -18.36 2.42 40.19
CA MET A 1 -17.53 3.16 39.20
C MET A 1 -18.31 4.39 38.74
N LYS A 2 -17.73 5.58 38.87
CA LYS A 2 -18.36 6.79 38.32
C LYS A 2 -18.21 6.75 36.80
N SER A 3 -19.31 6.72 36.06
CA SER A 3 -19.30 6.80 34.62
C SER A 3 -18.83 8.19 34.18
N GLN A 4 -17.81 8.27 33.39
CA GLN A 4 -17.29 9.52 32.83
C GLN A 4 -17.98 9.82 31.52
N ARG A 5 -18.64 10.97 31.41
CA ARG A 5 -19.24 11.45 30.16
C ARG A 5 -18.18 12.11 29.30
N VAL A 6 -18.24 11.85 28.01
CA VAL A 6 -17.33 12.42 27.00
C VAL A 6 -18.15 13.17 25.96
N ASN A 7 -17.83 14.45 25.75
CA ASN A 7 -18.55 15.31 24.83
C ASN A 7 -17.82 15.43 23.50
N ILE A 8 -18.58 15.47 22.39
CA ILE A 8 -18.07 15.74 21.05
C ILE A 8 -17.80 17.22 20.90
N ILE A 9 -16.55 17.57 20.57
CA ILE A 9 -16.09 18.96 20.44
C ILE A 9 -16.42 19.56 19.08
N LYS A 10 -16.31 18.73 18.00
CA LYS A 10 -16.63 19.19 16.64
C LYS A 10 -18.12 19.36 16.43
N LYS A 11 -18.52 20.42 15.74
CA LYS A 11 -19.91 20.75 15.42
C LYS A 11 -20.52 19.88 14.30
N ASN A 12 -19.76 19.01 13.68
CA ASN A 12 -20.25 18.10 12.64
C ASN A 12 -20.93 16.88 13.24
N SER A 13 -22.24 16.73 13.01
CA SER A 13 -23.05 15.60 13.50
C SER A 13 -23.19 14.45 12.50
N TYR A 14 -22.69 14.60 11.27
CA TYR A 14 -22.83 13.58 10.23
C TYR A 14 -21.82 12.45 10.39
N SER A 15 -22.25 11.22 10.14
CA SER A 15 -21.39 10.02 10.14
C SER A 15 -20.62 9.89 8.82
N THR A 16 -19.72 10.82 8.58
CA THR A 16 -18.85 10.81 7.39
C THR A 16 -17.51 10.14 7.69
N THR A 17 -16.78 9.76 6.65
CA THR A 17 -15.43 9.16 6.78
C THR A 17 -14.44 10.10 7.46
N ARG A 18 -14.65 11.41 7.35
CA ARG A 18 -13.84 12.44 8.00
C ARG A 18 -14.18 12.65 9.47
N ASN A 19 -15.40 12.30 9.87
CA ASN A 19 -15.93 12.56 11.20
C ASN A 19 -15.87 11.31 12.08
N ARG A 20 -14.74 10.63 12.09
CA ARG A 20 -14.49 9.48 12.95
C ARG A 20 -13.66 9.88 14.15
N PHE A 21 -13.99 9.28 15.28
CA PHE A 21 -13.25 9.49 16.52
C PHE A 21 -13.17 8.19 17.32
N LYS A 22 -12.26 8.14 18.26
CA LYS A 22 -12.17 7.10 19.28
C LYS A 22 -12.04 7.74 20.65
N ILE A 23 -12.50 7.04 21.67
CA ILE A 23 -12.33 7.45 23.06
C ILE A 23 -10.98 6.90 23.54
N SER A 24 -10.14 7.79 24.04
CA SER A 24 -8.80 7.44 24.52
C SER A 24 -8.61 7.91 25.96
N LYS A 25 -7.91 7.10 26.74
CA LYS A 25 -7.53 7.43 28.11
C LYS A 25 -6.27 8.29 28.10
N THR A 26 -6.32 9.43 28.78
CA THR A 26 -5.16 10.31 28.92
C THR A 26 -4.28 9.87 30.10
N PRO A 27 -3.01 10.35 30.18
CA PRO A 27 -2.15 10.05 31.34
C PRO A 27 -2.73 10.49 32.68
N GLY A 28 -3.62 11.49 32.70
CA GLY A 28 -4.36 11.93 33.89
C GLY A 28 -5.57 11.08 34.26
N ASN A 29 -5.72 9.88 33.70
CA ASN A 29 -6.85 8.96 33.90
C ASN A 29 -8.24 9.52 33.50
N LYS A 30 -8.25 10.50 32.62
CA LYS A 30 -9.49 11.06 32.05
C LYS A 30 -9.73 10.50 30.66
N LEU A 31 -10.98 10.30 30.29
CA LEU A 31 -11.38 9.90 28.94
C LEU A 31 -11.55 11.14 28.06
N LYS A 32 -10.91 11.14 26.91
CA LYS A 32 -11.05 12.19 25.89
C LYS A 32 -11.33 11.59 24.51
N ILE A 33 -11.98 12.38 23.65
CA ILE A 33 -12.18 12.05 22.24
C ILE A 33 -10.92 12.38 21.47
N LEU A 34 -10.45 11.41 20.69
CA LEU A 34 -9.38 11.58 19.73
C LEU A 34 -9.96 11.45 18.32
N TYR A 35 -9.93 12.55 17.56
CA TYR A 35 -10.39 12.55 16.18
C TYR A 35 -9.40 11.85 15.28
N LEU A 36 -9.91 10.94 14.44
CA LEU A 36 -9.10 10.13 13.56
C LEU A 36 -9.04 10.75 12.16
N LYS A 37 -7.89 10.62 11.53
CA LYS A 37 -7.71 10.92 10.11
C LYS A 37 -8.12 9.70 9.26
N LYS A 38 -8.38 9.92 7.99
CA LYS A 38 -8.66 8.83 7.04
C LYS A 38 -7.51 7.83 7.01
N LYS A 39 -7.84 6.55 7.02
CA LYS A 39 -6.85 5.49 6.78
C LYS A 39 -6.44 5.52 5.31
N ILE A 40 -5.15 5.49 5.08
CA ILE A 40 -4.56 5.47 3.75
C ILE A 40 -3.89 4.12 3.56
N SER A 41 -4.27 3.41 2.49
CA SER A 41 -3.65 2.14 2.14
C SER A 41 -2.35 2.38 1.37
N PRO A 42 -1.26 1.68 1.71
CA PRO A 42 -0.04 1.71 0.92
C PRO A 42 -0.29 1.08 -0.46
N LEU A 43 0.52 1.47 -1.46
CA LEU A 43 0.50 0.79 -2.74
C LEU A 43 0.94 -0.66 -2.58
N ALA A 44 0.20 -1.55 -3.23
CA ALA A 44 0.45 -2.98 -3.19
C ALA A 44 0.90 -3.49 -4.57
N CYS A 45 1.66 -4.57 -4.56
CA CYS A 45 2.03 -5.29 -5.76
C CYS A 45 0.77 -5.86 -6.43
N LYS A 46 0.61 -5.63 -7.73
CA LYS A 46 -0.57 -6.09 -8.48
C LYS A 46 -0.77 -7.61 -8.46
N ASN A 47 0.31 -8.36 -8.42
CA ASN A 47 0.26 -9.81 -8.51
C ASN A 47 0.07 -10.51 -7.15
N GLU A 48 0.61 -9.94 -6.09
CA GLU A 48 0.70 -10.60 -4.78
C GLU A 48 -0.05 -9.87 -3.66
N ASN A 49 -0.59 -8.69 -3.92
CA ASN A 49 -1.20 -7.81 -2.91
C ASN A 49 -0.30 -7.47 -1.70
N ILE A 50 1.01 -7.60 -1.88
CA ILE A 50 2.00 -7.27 -0.87
C ILE A 50 2.33 -5.77 -0.97
N LYS A 51 2.48 -5.13 0.18
CA LYS A 51 2.89 -3.73 0.26
C LYS A 51 4.21 -3.50 -0.47
N LEU A 52 4.24 -2.48 -1.33
CA LEU A 52 5.47 -2.06 -2.00
C LEU A 52 6.35 -1.24 -1.05
N ASN A 53 7.64 -1.61 -0.97
CA ASN A 53 8.62 -0.93 -0.15
C ASN A 53 9.25 0.26 -0.89
N GLY A 54 9.66 1.28 -0.15
CA GLY A 54 10.35 2.45 -0.69
C GLY A 54 9.45 3.49 -1.35
N ILE A 55 8.13 3.33 -1.26
CA ILE A 55 7.15 4.28 -1.78
C ILE A 55 6.46 4.98 -0.62
N LYS A 56 6.38 6.30 -0.68
CA LYS A 56 5.74 7.10 0.37
C LYS A 56 4.23 6.91 0.33
N VAL A 57 3.66 6.60 1.49
CA VAL A 57 2.21 6.41 1.65
C VAL A 57 1.54 7.76 1.85
N SER A 58 0.55 8.08 1.04
CA SER A 58 -0.22 9.30 1.14
C SER A 58 -1.57 9.18 0.43
N GLY A 59 -2.50 10.10 0.71
CA GLY A 59 -3.76 10.21 -0.02
C GLY A 59 -3.53 10.50 -1.50
N VAL A 60 -4.50 10.15 -2.34
CA VAL A 60 -4.39 10.22 -3.81
C VAL A 60 -3.96 11.60 -4.31
N ARG A 61 -4.57 12.67 -3.82
CA ARG A 61 -4.23 14.04 -4.20
C ARG A 61 -2.78 14.41 -3.88
N LYS A 62 -2.38 14.16 -2.66
CA LYS A 62 -1.03 14.47 -2.19
C LYS A 62 0.02 13.61 -2.87
N PHE A 63 -0.31 12.35 -3.14
CA PHE A 63 0.56 11.42 -3.86
C PHE A 63 0.84 11.87 -5.30
N SER A 64 -0.16 12.41 -6.00
CA SER A 64 0.03 12.93 -7.36
C SER A 64 1.03 14.08 -7.43
N HIS A 65 1.13 14.89 -6.37
CA HIS A 65 2.07 16.02 -6.28
C HIS A 65 3.49 15.63 -5.82
N PHE A 66 3.71 14.40 -5.42
CA PHE A 66 5.04 13.96 -5.03
C PHE A 66 5.99 13.88 -6.23
N CYS A 67 7.28 14.12 -5.98
CA CYS A 67 8.29 13.88 -6.99
C CYS A 67 8.41 12.39 -7.31
N ARG A 68 8.88 12.06 -8.51
CA ARG A 68 9.03 10.68 -8.98
C ARG A 68 9.82 9.78 -8.02
N ARG A 69 10.84 10.32 -7.39
CA ARG A 69 11.68 9.63 -6.40
C ARG A 69 10.88 9.04 -5.22
N LYS A 70 9.80 9.70 -4.81
CA LYS A 70 8.93 9.24 -3.71
C LYS A 70 7.85 8.26 -4.14
N LYS A 71 7.61 8.13 -5.45
CA LYS A 71 6.55 7.29 -6.03
C LYS A 71 7.06 5.99 -6.63
N THR A 72 8.34 5.89 -6.92
CA THR A 72 8.93 4.77 -7.65
C THR A 72 10.23 4.30 -7.01
N VAL A 73 10.63 3.10 -7.35
CA VAL A 73 11.92 2.51 -7.01
C VAL A 73 12.74 2.36 -8.31
N SER A 74 14.05 2.54 -8.25
CA SER A 74 14.96 2.41 -9.38
C SER A 74 15.22 0.94 -9.74
N ARG A 75 14.18 0.23 -10.14
CA ARG A 75 14.21 -1.17 -10.57
C ARG A 75 13.23 -1.32 -11.73
N ALA A 76 13.44 -2.31 -12.58
CA ALA A 76 12.45 -2.69 -13.59
C ALA A 76 11.10 -2.96 -12.89
N TYR A 77 10.01 -2.42 -13.42
CA TYR A 77 8.67 -2.41 -12.79
C TYR A 77 8.63 -1.73 -11.40
N GLY A 78 9.56 -0.84 -11.11
CA GLY A 78 9.55 -0.07 -9.86
C GLY A 78 8.24 0.72 -9.69
N GLY A 79 7.61 0.60 -8.54
CA GLY A 79 6.32 1.22 -8.26
C GLY A 79 5.08 0.37 -8.65
N ASN A 80 5.24 -0.71 -9.38
CA ASN A 80 4.16 -1.62 -9.80
C ASN A 80 4.28 -3.02 -9.20
N LEU A 81 5.47 -3.59 -9.22
CA LEU A 81 5.76 -4.95 -8.75
C LEU A 81 6.76 -4.93 -7.60
N SER A 82 6.63 -5.89 -6.68
CA SER A 82 7.62 -6.12 -5.63
C SER A 82 8.91 -6.69 -6.22
N GLY A 83 10.02 -6.60 -5.48
CA GLY A 83 11.30 -7.19 -5.92
C GLY A 83 11.21 -8.70 -6.13
N ARG A 84 10.42 -9.39 -5.31
CA ARG A 84 10.16 -10.82 -5.47
C ARG A 84 9.40 -11.13 -6.76
N ALA A 85 8.35 -10.38 -7.08
CA ALA A 85 7.59 -10.56 -8.31
C ALA A 85 8.45 -10.31 -9.56
N VAL A 86 9.35 -9.33 -9.54
CA VAL A 86 10.30 -9.07 -10.61
C VAL A 86 11.30 -10.22 -10.76
N LYS A 87 11.82 -10.74 -9.66
CA LYS A 87 12.71 -11.91 -9.66
C LYS A 87 12.06 -13.12 -10.32
N GLU A 88 10.84 -13.46 -9.92
CA GLU A 88 10.06 -14.57 -10.49
C GLU A 88 9.79 -14.35 -11.98
N LYS A 89 9.50 -13.12 -12.38
CA LYS A 89 9.27 -12.76 -13.78
C LYS A 89 10.50 -12.94 -14.65
N ILE A 90 11.68 -12.56 -14.17
CA ILE A 90 12.97 -12.75 -14.86
C ILE A 90 13.27 -14.25 -15.04
N ILE A 91 13.11 -15.03 -13.98
CA ILE A 91 13.33 -16.49 -14.02
C ILE A 91 12.37 -17.14 -15.01
N LYS A 92 11.10 -16.78 -14.99
CA LYS A 92 10.08 -17.30 -15.90
C LYS A 92 10.38 -16.97 -17.36
N ALA A 93 10.81 -15.74 -17.65
CA ALA A 93 11.20 -15.32 -19.01
C ALA A 93 12.37 -16.15 -19.52
N PHE A 94 13.40 -16.35 -18.69
CA PHE A 94 14.57 -17.17 -19.04
C PHE A 94 14.16 -18.62 -19.36
N LEU A 95 13.34 -19.25 -18.51
CA LEU A 95 12.88 -20.63 -18.74
C LEU A 95 12.04 -20.77 -20.01
N ILE A 96 11.21 -19.78 -20.33
CA ILE A 96 10.42 -19.77 -21.56
C ILE A 96 11.31 -19.66 -22.79
N GLU A 97 12.33 -18.84 -22.77
CA GLU A 97 13.29 -18.69 -23.86
C GLU A 97 14.07 -19.99 -24.09
N GLU A 98 14.51 -20.65 -23.04
CA GLU A 98 15.19 -21.96 -23.13
C GLU A 98 14.28 -23.02 -23.76
N GLN A 99 13.01 -23.09 -23.37
CA GLN A 99 12.04 -24.02 -23.97
C GLN A 99 11.81 -23.73 -25.46
N LYS A 100 11.77 -22.47 -25.86
CA LYS A 100 11.65 -22.08 -27.28
C LYS A 100 12.87 -22.53 -28.11
N LEU A 101 14.07 -22.39 -27.55
CA LEU A 101 15.30 -22.84 -28.18
C LEU A 101 15.28 -24.37 -28.37
N ILE A 102 14.92 -25.13 -27.38
CA ILE A 102 14.83 -26.58 -27.44
C ILE A 102 13.82 -27.01 -28.51
N LYS A 103 12.63 -26.42 -28.56
CA LYS A 103 11.63 -26.69 -29.60
C LYS A 103 12.13 -26.37 -31.00
N LYS A 104 12.89 -25.30 -31.14
CA LYS A 104 13.47 -24.88 -32.42
C LYS A 104 14.56 -25.84 -32.93
N LEU A 105 15.38 -26.36 -32.01
CA LEU A 105 16.39 -27.37 -32.32
C LEU A 105 15.77 -28.71 -32.71
N LEU A 106 14.72 -29.17 -31.99
CA LEU A 106 14.04 -30.40 -32.33
C LEU A 106 13.38 -30.36 -33.72
N LYS A 107 12.78 -29.23 -34.10
CA LYS A 107 12.18 -29.03 -35.44
C LYS A 107 13.22 -28.95 -36.59
N LYS A 108 14.47 -28.72 -36.30
CA LYS A 108 15.53 -28.74 -37.32
C LYS A 108 16.08 -30.14 -37.58
N ASN A 109 15.86 -31.06 -36.64
CA ASN A 109 16.34 -32.44 -36.74
C ASN A 109 15.30 -33.39 -37.32
N ASP A 110 14.03 -32.95 -37.51
CA ASP A 110 12.96 -33.60 -38.25
C ASP A 110 12.96 -33.05 -39.72
#